data_736c3baac5d256a3cc3e0d64e3223980
#
_entry.id   736c3baac5d256a3cc3e0d64e3223980
#
_cell.length_a   1.000
_cell.length_b   1.000
_cell.length_c   1.000
_cell.angle_alpha   90.00
_cell.angle_beta   90.00
_cell.angle_gamma   90.00
#
_symmetry.space_group_name_H-M   'P 1'
#
loop_
_entity.id
_entity.type
_entity.pdbx_description
1 polymer ?
#
loop_
_entity_poly.entity_id
_entity_poly.type
_entity_poly.pdbx_seq_one_letter_code
_entity_poly.pdbx_strand_id
1 'polypeptide(L)'
;MKIKLSPELAYVIGLWRKRRSFEGLGVKGDESLLQTFSQEALDRQLTTSDKLLTTEDKVYFYHTAYRKFFQEVEEEQLERFKYLNEYSANYLAGMFDAAGEVTEKGVVMIHRCNQQDELLFLRLGFQTRKVSDRMILERPLVFLAFIKNYVKVTKEHKVFSYLDKKKK
;
A
#
# COMPACT_ATOMS: atom_id res chain seq x y z
N MET A 1 4.88 -8.21 -24.07
CA MET A 1 5.70 -7.54 -23.04
C MET A 1 5.54 -8.25 -21.71
N LYS A 2 6.65 -8.63 -21.12
CA LYS A 2 6.63 -9.32 -19.82
C LYS A 2 6.89 -8.30 -18.71
N ILE A 3 5.90 -8.09 -17.85
CA ILE A 3 6.01 -7.16 -16.74
C ILE A 3 6.71 -7.85 -15.58
N LYS A 4 7.74 -7.20 -15.03
CA LYS A 4 8.48 -7.70 -13.89
C LYS A 4 8.17 -6.87 -12.66
N LEU A 5 7.91 -7.53 -11.54
CA LEU A 5 7.68 -6.84 -10.27
C LEU A 5 8.97 -6.20 -9.77
N SER A 6 8.87 -4.93 -9.39
CA SER A 6 9.94 -4.21 -8.68
C SER A 6 9.43 -3.80 -7.30
N PRO A 7 10.33 -3.45 -6.37
CA PRO A 7 9.87 -2.95 -5.06
C PRO A 7 8.96 -1.72 -5.20
N GLU A 8 9.31 -0.79 -6.08
CA GLU A 8 8.52 0.43 -6.31
C GLU A 8 7.15 0.10 -6.88
N LEU A 9 7.08 -0.87 -7.78
CA LEU A 9 5.79 -1.29 -8.34
C LEU A 9 4.95 -2.00 -7.28
N ALA A 10 5.58 -2.74 -6.37
CA ALA A 10 4.88 -3.38 -5.26
C ALA A 10 4.17 -2.33 -4.39
N TYR A 11 4.80 -1.17 -4.17
CA TYR A 11 4.17 -0.06 -3.45
C TYR A 11 2.89 0.41 -4.16
N VAL A 12 2.98 0.64 -5.47
CA VAL A 12 1.83 1.10 -6.26
C VAL A 12 0.70 0.08 -6.22
N ILE A 13 1.02 -1.22 -6.29
CA ILE A 13 0.02 -2.28 -6.21
C ILE A 13 -0.65 -2.29 -4.84
N GLY A 14 0.10 -2.05 -3.76
CA GLY A 14 -0.45 -1.94 -2.41
C GLY A 14 -1.44 -0.79 -2.30
N LEU A 15 -1.11 0.39 -2.84
CA LEU A 15 -2.02 1.53 -2.88
C LEU A 15 -3.31 1.16 -3.62
N TRP A 16 -3.15 0.64 -4.83
CA TRP A 16 -4.28 0.29 -5.70
C TRP A 16 -5.18 -0.74 -5.04
N ARG A 17 -4.61 -1.74 -4.42
CA ARG A 17 -5.39 -2.83 -3.84
C ARG A 17 -6.38 -2.34 -2.79
N LYS A 18 -6.00 -1.37 -1.98
CA LYS A 18 -6.83 -0.88 -0.88
C LYS A 18 -7.77 0.26 -1.27
N ARG A 19 -7.47 0.96 -2.35
CA ARG A 19 -8.26 2.13 -2.78
C ARG A 19 -8.55 2.12 -4.28
N ARG A 20 -8.70 0.94 -4.87
CA ARG A 20 -8.90 0.84 -6.32
C ARG A 20 -10.17 1.56 -6.80
N SER A 21 -10.06 2.21 -7.96
CA SER A 21 -11.20 2.75 -8.66
C SER A 21 -11.88 1.64 -9.48
N PHE A 22 -13.15 1.82 -9.80
CA PHE A 22 -13.86 0.86 -10.66
C PHE A 22 -13.45 1.01 -12.13
N GLU A 23 -13.15 2.22 -12.56
CA GLU A 23 -12.74 2.49 -13.93
C GLU A 23 -11.24 2.27 -14.09
N GLY A 24 -10.86 1.53 -15.13
CA GLY A 24 -9.45 1.36 -15.48
C GLY A 24 -8.57 0.83 -14.38
N LEU A 25 -7.35 1.32 -14.35
CA LEU A 25 -6.36 1.04 -13.31
C LEU A 25 -6.08 2.34 -12.58
N GLY A 26 -6.48 2.41 -11.31
CA GLY A 26 -6.32 3.64 -10.55
C GLY A 26 -6.81 3.52 -9.13
N VAL A 27 -6.86 4.66 -8.45
CA VAL A 27 -7.26 4.75 -7.04
C VAL A 27 -8.31 5.84 -6.83
N LYS A 28 -9.05 5.68 -5.74
CA LYS A 28 -10.06 6.64 -5.29
C LYS A 28 -9.74 7.03 -3.84
N GLY A 29 -9.75 8.32 -3.56
CA GLY A 29 -9.45 8.79 -2.21
C GLY A 29 -9.22 10.29 -2.18
N ASP A 30 -8.46 10.73 -1.18
CA ASP A 30 -8.17 12.15 -1.00
C ASP A 30 -7.07 12.63 -1.95
N GLU A 31 -6.85 13.93 -1.98
CA GLU A 31 -5.90 14.56 -2.89
C GLU A 31 -4.48 14.01 -2.73
N SER A 32 -4.03 13.79 -1.50
CA SER A 32 -2.69 13.29 -1.24
C SER A 32 -2.47 11.90 -1.85
N LEU A 33 -3.46 11.01 -1.69
CA LEU A 33 -3.40 9.68 -2.27
C LEU A 33 -3.40 9.74 -3.81
N LEU A 34 -4.26 10.58 -4.38
CA LEU A 34 -4.35 10.74 -5.83
C LEU A 34 -3.05 11.28 -6.42
N GLN A 35 -2.45 12.28 -5.78
CA GLN A 35 -1.18 12.84 -6.22
C GLN A 35 -0.05 11.81 -6.15
N THR A 36 0.00 11.05 -5.06
CA THR A 36 1.03 10.02 -4.88
C THR A 36 0.91 8.94 -5.95
N PHE A 37 -0.31 8.44 -6.18
CA PHE A 37 -0.52 7.43 -7.22
C PHE A 37 -0.15 7.97 -8.60
N SER A 38 -0.57 9.19 -8.91
CA SER A 38 -0.26 9.83 -10.20
C SER A 38 1.25 9.95 -10.41
N GLN A 39 1.96 10.44 -9.40
CA GLN A 39 3.40 10.61 -9.50
C GLN A 39 4.11 9.27 -9.67
N GLU A 40 3.70 8.25 -8.91
CA GLU A 40 4.29 6.91 -9.02
C GLU A 40 4.00 6.29 -10.38
N ALA A 41 2.78 6.45 -10.89
CA ALA A 41 2.42 5.91 -12.20
C ALA A 41 3.28 6.53 -13.31
N LEU A 42 3.53 7.82 -13.23
CA LEU A 42 4.39 8.52 -14.19
C LEU A 42 5.86 8.13 -14.03
N ASP A 43 6.36 8.11 -12.80
CA ASP A 43 7.77 7.79 -12.51
C ASP A 43 8.12 6.35 -12.89
N ARG A 44 7.19 5.40 -12.69
CA ARG A 44 7.39 3.99 -13.06
C ARG A 44 7.02 3.72 -14.51
N GLN A 45 6.63 4.76 -15.26
CA GLN A 45 6.28 4.66 -16.69
C GLN A 45 5.11 3.71 -16.96
N LEU A 46 4.14 3.67 -16.05
CA LEU A 46 2.93 2.89 -16.26
C LEU A 46 2.00 3.56 -17.26
N THR A 47 2.06 4.87 -17.32
CA THR A 47 1.25 5.69 -18.23
C THR A 47 1.96 7.01 -18.49
N THR A 48 1.32 7.87 -19.31
CA THR A 48 1.82 9.22 -19.60
C THR A 48 0.80 10.23 -19.08
N SER A 49 1.24 11.49 -18.91
CA SER A 49 0.38 12.53 -18.35
C SER A 49 -0.88 12.77 -19.18
N ASP A 50 -0.79 12.63 -20.51
CA ASP A 50 -1.93 12.82 -21.39
C ASP A 50 -2.97 11.70 -21.31
N LYS A 51 -2.58 10.53 -20.83
CA LYS A 51 -3.48 9.37 -20.68
C LYS A 51 -4.06 9.24 -19.28
N LEU A 52 -3.54 10.00 -18.33
CA LEU A 52 -4.00 9.97 -16.96
C LEU A 52 -5.29 10.75 -16.82
N LEU A 53 -6.35 10.08 -16.37
CA LEU A 53 -7.69 10.66 -16.22
C LEU A 53 -7.94 10.98 -14.76
N THR A 54 -8.38 12.20 -14.47
CA THR A 54 -8.56 12.67 -13.11
C THR A 54 -9.97 13.21 -12.93
N THR A 55 -10.64 12.82 -11.85
CA THR A 55 -11.89 13.41 -11.40
C THR A 55 -11.66 13.97 -10.00
N GLU A 56 -12.73 14.46 -9.37
CA GLU A 56 -12.64 15.05 -8.03
C GLU A 56 -12.04 14.10 -7.00
N ASP A 57 -12.41 12.82 -7.05
CA ASP A 57 -12.07 11.83 -6.02
C ASP A 57 -11.29 10.62 -6.52
N LYS A 58 -10.91 10.58 -7.80
CA LYS A 58 -10.17 9.43 -8.34
C LYS A 58 -9.23 9.82 -9.47
N VAL A 59 -8.22 8.97 -9.69
CA VAL A 59 -7.30 9.07 -10.80
C VAL A 59 -7.09 7.68 -11.35
N TYR A 60 -7.09 7.56 -12.68
CA TYR A 60 -6.98 6.25 -13.33
C TYR A 60 -6.50 6.39 -14.77
N PHE A 61 -6.10 5.26 -15.34
CA PHE A 61 -5.73 5.16 -16.75
C PHE A 61 -6.09 3.76 -17.24
N TYR A 62 -6.06 3.55 -18.56
CA TYR A 62 -6.40 2.25 -19.14
C TYR A 62 -5.13 1.58 -19.64
N HIS A 63 -4.82 0.40 -19.10
CA HIS A 63 -3.69 -0.42 -19.54
C HIS A 63 -3.97 -1.87 -19.16
N THR A 64 -4.41 -2.63 -20.14
CA THR A 64 -4.88 -4.01 -19.92
C THR A 64 -3.79 -4.89 -19.29
N ALA A 65 -2.56 -4.81 -19.80
CA ALA A 65 -1.47 -5.66 -19.31
C ALA A 65 -1.12 -5.37 -17.85
N TYR A 66 -1.03 -4.09 -17.45
CA TYR A 66 -0.74 -3.73 -16.07
C TYR A 66 -1.91 -4.07 -15.15
N ARG A 67 -3.14 -3.86 -15.60
CA ARG A 67 -4.32 -4.20 -14.80
C ARG A 67 -4.32 -5.69 -14.48
N LYS A 68 -4.07 -6.52 -15.49
CA LYS A 68 -3.99 -7.97 -15.31
C LYS A 68 -2.85 -8.35 -14.37
N PHE A 69 -1.69 -7.72 -14.53
CA PHE A 69 -0.53 -7.98 -13.66
C PHE A 69 -0.83 -7.62 -12.20
N PHE A 70 -1.46 -6.47 -11.96
CA PHE A 70 -1.83 -6.07 -10.60
C PHE A 70 -2.77 -7.09 -9.96
N GLN A 71 -3.75 -7.59 -10.73
CA GLN A 71 -4.68 -8.61 -10.24
C GLN A 71 -3.96 -9.92 -9.93
N GLU A 72 -3.01 -10.33 -10.76
CA GLU A 72 -2.22 -11.54 -10.51
C GLU A 72 -1.39 -11.40 -9.24
N VAL A 73 -0.76 -10.25 -9.01
CA VAL A 73 0.03 -10.01 -7.80
C VAL A 73 -0.86 -10.06 -6.57
N GLU A 74 -2.05 -9.47 -6.64
CA GLU A 74 -3.02 -9.53 -5.54
C GLU A 74 -3.40 -10.97 -5.21
N GLU A 75 -3.71 -11.77 -6.22
CA GLU A 75 -4.08 -13.17 -6.03
C GLU A 75 -2.94 -14.00 -5.46
N GLU A 76 -1.71 -13.66 -5.80
CA GLU A 76 -0.51 -14.39 -5.41
C GLU A 76 0.24 -13.74 -4.24
N GLN A 77 -0.41 -12.81 -3.50
CA GLN A 77 0.31 -12.02 -2.50
C GLN A 77 0.99 -12.88 -1.42
N LEU A 78 0.39 -14.00 -1.02
CA LEU A 78 0.98 -14.87 0.00
C LEU A 78 2.31 -15.47 -0.44
N GLU A 79 2.45 -15.77 -1.72
CA GLU A 79 3.70 -16.31 -2.26
C GLU A 79 4.70 -15.21 -2.62
N ARG A 80 4.22 -14.12 -3.21
CA ARG A 80 5.12 -13.07 -3.70
C ARG A 80 5.76 -12.25 -2.58
N PHE A 81 5.08 -12.11 -1.44
CA PHE A 81 5.54 -11.24 -0.34
C PHE A 81 5.80 -12.00 0.95
N LYS A 82 6.17 -13.25 0.86
CA LYS A 82 6.35 -14.12 2.04
C LYS A 82 7.62 -13.87 2.84
N TYR A 83 8.55 -13.08 2.33
CA TYR A 83 9.80 -12.77 3.00
C TYR A 83 9.83 -11.30 3.44
N LEU A 84 10.55 -11.03 4.53
CA LEU A 84 10.81 -9.66 5.01
C LEU A 84 11.92 -9.05 4.15
N ASN A 85 11.54 -8.32 3.10
CA ASN A 85 12.47 -7.69 2.17
C ASN A 85 11.85 -6.40 1.62
N GLU A 86 12.53 -5.76 0.67
CA GLU A 86 12.05 -4.52 0.07
C GLU A 86 10.71 -4.67 -0.64
N TYR A 87 10.45 -5.84 -1.23
CA TYR A 87 9.19 -6.08 -1.95
C TYR A 87 8.00 -6.05 -0.99
N SER A 88 8.07 -6.84 0.08
CA SER A 88 6.98 -6.87 1.07
C SER A 88 6.87 -5.54 1.83
N ALA A 89 8.02 -4.91 2.16
CA ALA A 89 8.00 -3.62 2.84
C ALA A 89 7.29 -2.55 2.00
N ASN A 90 7.58 -2.48 0.70
CA ASN A 90 6.93 -1.54 -0.20
C ASN A 90 5.44 -1.85 -0.37
N TYR A 91 5.10 -3.13 -0.53
CA TYR A 91 3.71 -3.55 -0.66
C TYR A 91 2.89 -3.16 0.57
N LEU A 92 3.40 -3.46 1.76
CA LEU A 92 2.72 -3.12 3.02
C LEU A 92 2.69 -1.61 3.24
N ALA A 93 3.74 -0.89 2.84
CA ALA A 93 3.76 0.57 2.91
C ALA A 93 2.65 1.17 2.04
N GLY A 94 2.45 0.64 0.83
CA GLY A 94 1.36 1.06 -0.04
C GLY A 94 0.00 0.80 0.57
N MET A 95 -0.20 -0.38 1.15
CA MET A 95 -1.45 -0.71 1.84
C MET A 95 -1.71 0.25 3.01
N PHE A 96 -0.69 0.55 3.78
CA PHE A 96 -0.82 1.46 4.93
C PHE A 96 -1.09 2.89 4.48
N ASP A 97 -0.41 3.37 3.45
CA ASP A 97 -0.67 4.70 2.92
C ASP A 97 -2.10 4.85 2.40
N ALA A 98 -2.67 3.79 1.86
CA ALA A 98 -4.03 3.82 1.29
C ALA A 98 -5.12 3.63 2.35
N ALA A 99 -4.90 2.78 3.35
CA ALA A 99 -5.96 2.37 4.27
C ALA A 99 -5.53 2.30 5.74
N GLY A 100 -4.33 2.79 6.07
CA GLY A 100 -3.84 2.78 7.45
C GLY A 100 -4.41 3.90 8.28
N GLU A 101 -4.46 3.67 9.58
CA GLU A 101 -4.91 4.66 10.54
C GLU A 101 -4.10 4.53 11.83
N VAL A 102 -3.73 5.66 12.43
CA VAL A 102 -3.14 5.71 13.76
C VAL A 102 -4.08 6.56 14.62
N THR A 103 -4.67 5.96 15.65
CA THR A 103 -5.59 6.69 16.52
C THR A 103 -4.84 7.59 17.48
N GLU A 104 -5.54 8.49 18.16
CA GLU A 104 -4.96 9.36 19.17
C GLU A 104 -4.34 8.56 20.31
N LYS A 105 -4.86 7.37 20.58
CA LYS A 105 -4.35 6.47 21.64
C LYS A 105 -3.17 5.63 21.18
N GLY A 106 -2.73 5.80 19.94
CA GLY A 106 -1.59 5.09 19.39
C GLY A 106 -1.92 3.71 18.83
N VAL A 107 -3.18 3.39 18.62
CA VAL A 107 -3.57 2.14 17.97
C VAL A 107 -3.34 2.26 16.47
N VAL A 108 -2.63 1.30 15.90
CA VAL A 108 -2.32 1.25 14.47
C VAL A 108 -3.15 0.15 13.83
N MET A 109 -3.86 0.50 12.76
CA MET A 109 -4.71 -0.45 12.06
C MET A 109 -4.73 -0.20 10.56
N ILE A 110 -5.15 -1.20 9.82
CA ILE A 110 -5.36 -1.10 8.37
C ILE A 110 -6.80 -1.51 8.10
N HIS A 111 -7.51 -0.64 7.39
CA HIS A 111 -8.91 -0.87 7.00
C HIS A 111 -9.00 -1.76 5.76
N ARG A 112 -10.19 -2.27 5.47
CA ARG A 112 -10.50 -3.02 4.26
C ARG A 112 -9.67 -4.29 4.11
N CYS A 113 -9.38 -4.95 5.25
CA CYS A 113 -8.60 -6.18 5.24
C CYS A 113 -9.51 -7.40 5.23
N ASN A 114 -9.03 -8.46 4.58
CA ASN A 114 -9.70 -9.74 4.54
C ASN A 114 -8.81 -10.81 5.18
N GLN A 115 -9.25 -12.07 5.13
CA GLN A 115 -8.52 -13.18 5.73
C GLN A 115 -7.14 -13.39 5.08
N GLN A 116 -7.03 -13.14 3.78
CA GLN A 116 -5.75 -13.29 3.07
C GLN A 116 -4.73 -12.27 3.58
N ASP A 117 -5.18 -11.07 3.94
CA ASP A 117 -4.31 -10.07 4.54
C ASP A 117 -3.79 -10.52 5.90
N GLU A 118 -4.67 -11.09 6.73
CA GLU A 118 -4.23 -11.64 8.02
C GLU A 118 -3.17 -12.73 7.84
N LEU A 119 -3.37 -13.63 6.89
CA LEU A 119 -2.42 -14.71 6.62
C LEU A 119 -1.07 -14.16 6.15
N LEU A 120 -1.08 -13.12 5.31
CA LEU A 120 0.15 -12.49 4.86
C LEU A 120 0.92 -11.90 6.03
N PHE A 121 0.25 -11.13 6.88
CA PHE A 121 0.89 -10.50 8.04
C PHE A 121 1.42 -11.55 9.01
N LEU A 122 0.65 -12.61 9.25
CA LEU A 122 1.09 -13.71 10.12
C LEU A 122 2.35 -14.38 9.55
N ARG A 123 2.36 -14.64 8.25
CA ARG A 123 3.52 -15.25 7.57
C ARG A 123 4.77 -14.37 7.70
N LEU A 124 4.59 -13.05 7.69
CA LEU A 124 5.70 -12.11 7.87
C LEU A 124 6.09 -11.89 9.33
N GLY A 125 5.37 -12.50 10.27
CA GLY A 125 5.69 -12.41 11.68
C GLY A 125 5.02 -11.25 12.40
N PHE A 126 4.07 -10.58 11.77
CA PHE A 126 3.34 -9.47 12.40
C PHE A 126 2.08 -9.99 13.06
N GLN A 127 1.96 -9.77 14.37
CA GLN A 127 0.78 -10.16 15.12
C GLN A 127 -0.35 -9.16 14.89
N THR A 128 -1.51 -9.66 14.52
CA THR A 128 -2.66 -8.83 14.23
C THR A 128 -3.91 -9.39 14.89
N ARG A 129 -4.90 -8.51 15.06
CA ARG A 129 -6.23 -8.88 15.53
C ARG A 129 -7.26 -8.24 14.60
N LYS A 130 -8.03 -9.07 13.94
CA LYS A 130 -9.03 -8.58 12.98
C LYS A 130 -10.37 -8.35 13.68
N VAL A 131 -10.90 -7.15 13.52
CA VAL A 131 -12.23 -6.76 14.02
C VAL A 131 -13.01 -6.22 12.83
N SER A 132 -13.99 -6.98 12.33
CA SER A 132 -14.70 -6.70 11.10
C SER A 132 -13.69 -6.67 9.93
N ASP A 133 -13.59 -5.56 9.16
CA ASP A 133 -12.63 -5.43 8.08
C ASP A 133 -11.37 -4.66 8.50
N ARG A 134 -11.21 -4.38 9.81
CA ARG A 134 -10.04 -3.67 10.34
C ARG A 134 -9.07 -4.65 10.93
N MET A 135 -7.81 -4.51 10.58
CA MET A 135 -6.73 -5.34 11.10
C MET A 135 -5.86 -4.48 12.02
N ILE A 136 -5.88 -4.79 13.32
CA ILE A 136 -5.15 -4.04 14.34
C ILE A 136 -3.79 -4.69 14.55
N LEU A 137 -2.72 -3.88 14.48
CA LEU A 137 -1.36 -4.35 14.69
C LEU A 137 -1.09 -4.42 16.20
N GLU A 138 -0.84 -5.62 16.74
CA GLU A 138 -0.61 -5.80 18.18
C GLU A 138 0.77 -5.31 18.62
N ARG A 139 1.73 -5.30 17.69
CA ARG A 139 3.06 -4.71 17.93
C ARG A 139 3.31 -3.64 16.88
N PRO A 140 2.64 -2.49 17.00
CA PRO A 140 2.65 -1.49 15.92
C PRO A 140 4.04 -0.93 15.61
N LEU A 141 4.92 -0.79 16.60
CA LEU A 141 6.24 -0.19 16.35
C LEU A 141 7.09 -1.09 15.44
N VAL A 142 6.99 -2.41 15.58
CA VAL A 142 7.73 -3.35 14.74
C VAL A 142 7.27 -3.23 13.29
N PHE A 143 5.97 -3.18 13.09
CA PHE A 143 5.39 -3.02 11.75
C PHE A 143 5.77 -1.68 11.14
N LEU A 144 5.58 -0.58 11.89
CA LEU A 144 5.87 0.76 11.39
C LEU A 144 7.34 0.93 11.04
N ALA A 145 8.24 0.33 11.83
CA ALA A 145 9.67 0.36 11.53
C ALA A 145 9.99 -0.34 10.22
N PHE A 146 9.26 -1.42 9.91
CA PHE A 146 9.47 -2.18 8.68
C PHE A 146 9.10 -1.36 7.43
N ILE A 147 8.02 -0.56 7.49
CA ILE A 147 7.52 0.19 6.33
C ILE A 147 8.00 1.65 6.28
N LYS A 148 8.63 2.13 7.33
CA LYS A 148 8.97 3.54 7.53
C LYS A 148 9.65 4.20 6.33
N ASN A 149 10.62 3.54 5.72
CA ASN A 149 11.41 4.13 4.64
C ASN A 149 10.69 4.13 3.30
N TYR A 150 9.52 3.53 3.21
CA TYR A 150 8.80 3.34 1.95
C TYR A 150 7.45 4.05 1.89
N VAL A 151 6.91 4.51 3.01
CA VAL A 151 5.66 5.27 3.02
C VAL A 151 5.88 6.64 2.38
N LYS A 152 4.87 7.13 1.68
CA LYS A 152 4.92 8.40 0.97
C LYS A 152 3.80 9.35 1.40
N VAL A 153 2.58 8.82 1.51
CA VAL A 153 1.42 9.62 1.92
C VAL A 153 1.50 9.95 3.41
N THR A 154 1.89 8.98 4.23
CA THR A 154 1.90 9.11 5.69
C THR A 154 3.28 9.43 6.28
N LYS A 155 4.30 9.66 5.44
CA LYS A 155 5.69 9.81 5.92
C LYS A 155 5.88 10.93 6.94
N GLU A 156 5.06 11.96 6.89
CA GLU A 156 5.15 13.09 7.82
C GLU A 156 4.32 12.89 9.08
N HIS A 157 3.64 11.75 9.22
CA HIS A 157 2.84 11.46 10.40
C HIS A 157 3.76 11.38 11.63
N LYS A 158 3.31 11.96 12.74
CA LYS A 158 4.10 12.03 13.99
C LYS A 158 4.55 10.66 14.51
N VAL A 159 3.82 9.58 14.18
CA VAL A 159 4.18 8.23 14.62
C VAL A 159 5.56 7.81 14.09
N PHE A 160 5.92 8.22 12.88
CA PHE A 160 7.23 7.90 12.32
C PHE A 160 8.35 8.72 12.96
N SER A 161 8.06 9.96 13.35
CA SER A 161 9.01 10.77 14.13
C SER A 161 9.28 10.15 15.49
N TYR A 162 8.26 9.57 16.13
CA TYR A 162 8.39 8.89 17.40
C TYR A 162 9.33 7.68 17.30
N LEU A 163 9.26 6.93 16.21
CA LEU A 163 10.16 5.81 15.96
C LEU A 163 11.62 6.25 15.91
N ASP A 164 11.90 7.38 15.27
CA ASP A 164 13.25 7.92 15.18
C ASP A 164 13.81 8.29 16.56
N LYS A 165 12.97 8.86 17.42
CA LYS A 165 13.38 9.23 18.77
C LYS A 165 13.68 8.01 19.64
N LYS A 166 12.96 6.90 19.45
CA LYS A 166 13.17 5.68 20.24
C LYS A 166 14.43 4.92 19.86
N LYS A 167 14.94 5.13 18.64
CA LYS A 167 16.17 4.50 18.18
C LYS A 167 17.44 5.18 18.71
N LYS A 168 17.27 6.34 19.28
CA LYS A 168 18.36 7.07 19.91
C LYS A 168 18.40 6.77 21.40
#